data_d0e1b787f4d944f75854ff9bb2615228
#
_entry.id   d0e1b787f4d944f75854ff9bb2615228
#
_cell.length_a   1.000
_cell.length_b   1.000
_cell.length_c   1.000
_cell.angle_alpha   90.00
_cell.angle_beta   90.00
_cell.angle_gamma   90.00
#
_symmetry.space_group_name_H-M   'P 1'
#
loop_
_entity.id
_entity.type
_entity.pdbx_description
1 polymer ?
#
loop_
_entity_poly.entity_id
_entity_poly.type
_entity_poly.pdbx_seq_one_letter_code
_entity_poly.pdbx_strand_id
1 'polypeptide(L)'
;MSHLRDLLREPTGAKEENRLNLLRAIMAKPGNQSYLSKRSGLSAAAVSDAVKDLSRAGVILAQRDGQAVFVEMAPTTGAAVGIELGYQHTAIVTRRVEQSYNRAVVKVRQTGAAGGSSSWLDDVVQSINTAVAELGEQDVATIGVGIPRMVDPRDGTLTPPLLPPWENGEDPAKKLQEKLNSRYPDLTVLLDNDANLAALAESTYTFPEADTLVSIKVSTGVGAGIIISGQVYRGRRGVAGEIGHTVVEPGGRFCSCGGRGCLETLIGADALVEQARTVLGHIQQNWPSSLDDLMASANQGNAVCQRVIREAAARLGQALGNLCNLLNPQVVVIGGAFGRLNAEDLVLGPCRVAIQQSAMRAAYEADFDVVRSQLPHAAAHGALVLGLRGTTY
;
A
#
# COMPACT_ATOMS: atom_id res chain seq x y z
N MET A 1 29.26 7.61 13.04
CA MET A 1 28.02 7.07 12.46
C MET A 1 28.10 7.24 10.96
N SER A 2 27.94 6.17 10.19
CA SER A 2 27.90 6.29 8.72
C SER A 2 26.58 6.95 8.32
N HIS A 3 26.61 7.88 7.38
CA HIS A 3 25.39 8.42 6.79
C HIS A 3 24.69 7.28 6.02
N LEU A 4 23.40 7.08 6.23
CA LEU A 4 22.64 6.03 5.55
C LEU A 4 22.73 6.15 4.01
N ARG A 5 22.77 7.39 3.49
CA ARG A 5 22.96 7.64 2.05
C ARG A 5 24.24 7.02 1.50
N ASP A 6 25.33 6.99 2.29
CA ASP A 6 26.59 6.35 1.84
C ASP A 6 26.45 4.83 1.73
N LEU A 7 25.55 4.25 2.52
CA LEU A 7 25.26 2.81 2.50
C LEU A 7 24.30 2.40 1.40
N LEU A 8 23.53 3.35 0.85
CA LEU A 8 22.54 3.14 -0.20
C LEU A 8 23.04 3.53 -1.61
N ARG A 9 24.33 3.82 -1.78
CA ARG A 9 24.94 4.11 -3.10
C ARG A 9 24.76 2.95 -4.06
N GLU A 10 24.78 3.27 -5.36
CA GLU A 10 24.74 2.24 -6.40
C GLU A 10 25.88 1.24 -6.24
N PRO A 11 25.58 -0.07 -6.26
CA PRO A 11 26.58 -1.10 -6.06
C PRO A 11 27.51 -1.21 -7.28
N THR A 12 28.81 -1.40 -7.06
CA THR A 12 29.81 -1.58 -8.10
C THR A 12 30.01 -3.05 -8.49
N GLY A 13 29.32 -3.98 -7.82
CA GLY A 13 29.40 -5.42 -8.11
C GLY A 13 28.48 -6.27 -7.25
N ALA A 14 28.34 -7.55 -7.60
CA ALA A 14 27.39 -8.49 -6.99
C ALA A 14 27.47 -8.60 -5.46
N LYS A 15 28.66 -8.46 -4.88
CA LYS A 15 28.81 -8.50 -3.42
C LYS A 15 28.23 -7.27 -2.74
N GLU A 16 28.40 -6.09 -3.32
CA GLU A 16 27.81 -4.85 -2.83
C GLU A 16 26.30 -4.83 -3.05
N GLU A 17 25.84 -5.35 -4.17
CA GLU A 17 24.41 -5.53 -4.46
C GLU A 17 23.73 -6.42 -3.40
N ASN A 18 24.35 -7.55 -3.05
CA ASN A 18 23.83 -8.44 -1.99
C ASN A 18 23.75 -7.72 -0.64
N ARG A 19 24.79 -6.94 -0.27
CA ARG A 19 24.77 -6.13 0.96
C ARG A 19 23.66 -5.10 0.95
N LEU A 20 23.49 -4.40 -0.18
CA LEU A 20 22.46 -3.38 -0.33
C LEU A 20 21.05 -4.00 -0.24
N ASN A 21 20.82 -5.12 -0.92
CA ASN A 21 19.52 -5.81 -0.88
C ASN A 21 19.19 -6.32 0.53
N LEU A 22 20.19 -6.86 1.23
CA LEU A 22 20.02 -7.27 2.63
C LEU A 22 19.73 -6.06 3.54
N LEU A 23 20.50 -4.98 3.40
CA LEU A 23 20.33 -3.76 4.18
C LEU A 23 18.92 -3.18 4.01
N ARG A 24 18.43 -3.10 2.78
CA ARG A 24 17.06 -2.66 2.45
C ARG A 24 16.00 -3.53 3.12
N ALA A 25 16.19 -4.85 3.11
CA ALA A 25 15.27 -5.76 3.79
C ALA A 25 15.24 -5.53 5.31
N ILE A 26 16.41 -5.34 5.94
CA ILE A 26 16.55 -5.05 7.38
C ILE A 26 15.89 -3.71 7.73
N MET A 27 16.14 -2.67 6.93
CA MET A 27 15.54 -1.35 7.14
C MET A 27 14.01 -1.39 7.06
N ALA A 28 13.47 -2.16 6.13
CA ALA A 28 12.03 -2.33 5.99
C ALA A 28 11.44 -3.02 7.23
N LYS A 29 12.01 -4.15 7.62
CA LYS A 29 11.65 -4.89 8.85
C LYS A 29 12.82 -5.74 9.33
N PRO A 30 13.33 -5.51 10.55
CA PRO A 30 14.29 -6.40 11.18
C PRO A 30 13.76 -7.83 11.32
N GLY A 31 14.63 -8.81 11.32
CA GLY A 31 14.21 -10.20 11.43
C GLY A 31 15.36 -11.20 11.46
N ASN A 32 15.01 -12.49 11.52
CA ASN A 32 16.00 -13.55 11.40
C ASN A 32 16.52 -13.74 9.96
N GLN A 33 17.64 -14.41 9.82
CA GLN A 33 18.29 -14.59 8.52
C GLN A 33 17.41 -15.32 7.50
N SER A 34 16.54 -16.26 7.92
CA SER A 34 15.60 -16.96 7.04
C SER A 34 14.55 -15.99 6.47
N TYR A 35 13.94 -15.15 7.32
CA TYR A 35 13.04 -14.08 6.89
C TYR A 35 13.72 -13.11 5.93
N LEU A 36 14.93 -12.67 6.28
CA LEU A 36 15.69 -11.72 5.46
C LEU A 36 16.10 -12.31 4.11
N SER A 37 16.39 -13.63 4.04
CA SER A 37 16.65 -14.34 2.78
C SER A 37 15.44 -14.25 1.84
N LYS A 38 14.23 -14.58 2.33
CA LYS A 38 12.99 -14.44 1.53
C LYS A 38 12.77 -13.00 1.04
N ARG A 39 13.03 -12.01 1.90
CA ARG A 39 12.74 -10.60 1.59
C ARG A 39 13.76 -9.91 0.71
N SER A 40 15.02 -10.31 0.79
CA SER A 40 16.09 -9.78 -0.04
C SER A 40 16.27 -10.51 -1.37
N GLY A 41 15.62 -11.67 -1.54
CA GLY A 41 15.85 -12.56 -2.68
C GLY A 41 17.21 -13.24 -2.69
N LEU A 42 17.97 -13.18 -1.57
CA LEU A 42 19.31 -13.75 -1.45
C LEU A 42 19.28 -15.18 -0.92
N SER A 43 20.23 -16.00 -1.35
CA SER A 43 20.45 -17.31 -0.74
C SER A 43 20.88 -17.20 0.72
N ALA A 44 20.64 -18.23 1.53
CA ALA A 44 21.05 -18.26 2.93
C ALA A 44 22.55 -18.01 3.13
N ALA A 45 23.40 -18.52 2.23
CA ALA A 45 24.84 -18.26 2.23
C ALA A 45 25.17 -16.79 1.98
N ALA A 46 24.54 -16.17 0.96
CA ALA A 46 24.73 -14.76 0.64
C ALA A 46 24.26 -13.85 1.80
N VAL A 47 23.14 -14.18 2.45
CA VAL A 47 22.68 -13.47 3.65
C VAL A 47 23.70 -13.58 4.78
N SER A 48 24.20 -14.80 5.08
CA SER A 48 25.18 -15.01 6.14
C SER A 48 26.47 -14.19 5.92
N ASP A 49 26.95 -14.13 4.69
CA ASP A 49 28.15 -13.37 4.34
C ASP A 49 27.92 -11.84 4.40
N ALA A 50 26.79 -11.39 3.88
CA ALA A 50 26.42 -9.96 3.96
C ALA A 50 26.20 -9.51 5.42
N VAL A 51 25.57 -10.35 6.29
CA VAL A 51 25.43 -10.07 7.72
C VAL A 51 26.78 -9.91 8.39
N LYS A 52 27.75 -10.81 8.12
CA LYS A 52 29.11 -10.70 8.68
C LYS A 52 29.79 -9.40 8.25
N ASP A 53 29.67 -9.03 6.98
CA ASP A 53 30.31 -7.83 6.45
C ASP A 53 29.68 -6.55 7.03
N LEU A 54 28.35 -6.45 7.03
CA LEU A 54 27.63 -5.30 7.57
C LEU A 54 27.79 -5.15 9.09
N SER A 55 27.86 -6.27 9.83
CA SER A 55 28.14 -6.25 11.27
C SER A 55 29.56 -5.77 11.56
N ARG A 56 30.57 -6.21 10.79
CA ARG A 56 31.95 -5.69 10.91
C ARG A 56 32.04 -4.20 10.61
N ALA A 57 31.23 -3.72 9.65
CA ALA A 57 31.16 -2.30 9.32
C ALA A 57 30.38 -1.48 10.37
N GLY A 58 29.78 -2.13 11.37
CA GLY A 58 28.99 -1.45 12.41
C GLY A 58 27.66 -0.89 11.90
N VAL A 59 27.16 -1.38 10.77
CA VAL A 59 25.93 -0.91 10.11
C VAL A 59 24.71 -1.61 10.68
N ILE A 60 24.87 -2.86 11.09
CA ILE A 60 23.82 -3.70 11.68
C ILE A 60 24.27 -4.32 12.99
N LEU A 61 23.29 -4.66 13.82
CA LEU A 61 23.44 -5.49 15.00
C LEU A 61 22.89 -6.88 14.69
N ALA A 62 23.69 -7.91 15.02
CA ALA A 62 23.30 -9.30 14.86
C ALA A 62 23.37 -9.99 16.22
N GLN A 63 22.22 -10.40 16.75
CA GLN A 63 22.13 -11.00 18.08
C GLN A 63 21.57 -12.43 17.95
N ARG A 64 22.14 -13.38 18.73
CA ARG A 64 21.60 -14.73 18.81
C ARG A 64 20.35 -14.76 19.67
N ASP A 65 19.27 -15.26 19.09
CA ASP A 65 18.03 -15.57 19.79
C ASP A 65 17.75 -17.08 19.60
N GLY A 66 18.13 -17.84 20.60
CA GLY A 66 18.10 -19.31 20.54
C GLY A 66 19.01 -19.86 19.43
N GLN A 67 18.42 -20.57 18.47
CA GLN A 67 19.12 -21.11 17.29
C GLN A 67 19.16 -20.13 16.10
N ALA A 68 18.40 -19.04 16.16
CA ALA A 68 18.34 -18.04 15.09
C ALA A 68 19.26 -16.86 15.38
N VAL A 69 19.69 -16.17 14.32
CA VAL A 69 20.37 -14.87 14.41
C VAL A 69 19.38 -13.81 13.98
N PHE A 70 18.95 -12.96 14.92
CA PHE A 70 18.13 -11.80 14.66
C PHE A 70 19.03 -10.62 14.25
N VAL A 71 18.61 -9.90 13.20
CA VAL A 71 19.41 -8.82 12.60
C VAL A 71 18.56 -7.56 12.52
N GLU A 72 19.13 -6.45 13.00
CA GLU A 72 18.51 -5.12 12.98
C GLU A 72 19.54 -4.05 12.60
N MET A 73 19.07 -2.84 12.29
CA MET A 73 19.95 -1.71 12.04
C MET A 73 20.68 -1.28 13.29
N ALA A 74 21.96 -0.97 13.17
CA ALA A 74 22.66 -0.21 14.19
C ALA A 74 22.13 1.24 14.25
N PRO A 75 22.28 1.97 15.37
CA PRO A 75 21.89 3.36 15.45
C PRO A 75 22.48 4.18 14.29
N THR A 76 21.59 4.78 13.49
CA THR A 76 21.94 5.60 12.33
C THR A 76 21.13 6.89 12.34
N THR A 77 21.46 7.84 11.48
CA THR A 77 20.73 9.11 11.36
C THR A 77 19.88 9.13 10.12
N GLY A 78 18.77 9.83 10.20
CA GLY A 78 17.87 10.10 9.09
C GLY A 78 16.47 9.52 9.27
N ALA A 79 15.50 10.26 8.76
CA ALA A 79 14.10 9.87 8.74
C ALA A 79 13.76 9.12 7.44
N ALA A 80 12.93 8.09 7.55
CA ALA A 80 12.23 7.48 6.44
C ALA A 80 10.81 8.06 6.38
N VAL A 81 10.35 8.41 5.19
CA VAL A 81 9.04 9.04 4.95
C VAL A 81 8.26 8.23 3.94
N GLY A 82 7.02 7.92 4.26
CA GLY A 82 6.04 7.33 3.35
C GLY A 82 4.83 8.23 3.22
N ILE A 83 4.36 8.46 2.01
CA ILE A 83 3.25 9.36 1.69
C ILE A 83 2.19 8.59 0.92
N GLU A 84 0.95 8.63 1.38
CA GLU A 84 -0.23 8.28 0.60
C GLU A 84 -0.88 9.60 0.15
N LEU A 85 -0.79 9.91 -1.14
CA LEU A 85 -1.42 11.06 -1.74
C LEU A 85 -2.75 10.64 -2.39
N GLY A 86 -3.80 10.68 -1.58
CA GLY A 86 -5.17 10.43 -2.06
C GLY A 86 -5.80 11.65 -2.72
N TYR A 87 -7.02 11.50 -3.24
CA TYR A 87 -7.76 12.63 -3.85
C TYR A 87 -8.15 13.70 -2.84
N GLN A 88 -8.64 13.30 -1.67
CA GLN A 88 -9.21 14.20 -0.65
C GLN A 88 -8.36 14.28 0.61
N HIS A 89 -7.41 13.39 0.79
CA HIS A 89 -6.57 13.36 1.97
C HIS A 89 -5.13 12.99 1.61
N THR A 90 -4.21 13.39 2.47
CA THR A 90 -2.82 12.94 2.42
C THR A 90 -2.46 12.34 3.77
N ALA A 91 -1.93 11.13 3.78
CA ALA A 91 -1.36 10.51 4.97
C ALA A 91 0.16 10.44 4.86
N ILE A 92 0.85 10.85 5.91
CA ILE A 92 2.31 10.84 5.98
C ILE A 92 2.73 9.98 7.16
N VAL A 93 3.54 8.98 6.90
CA VAL A 93 4.13 8.09 7.89
C VAL A 93 5.62 8.37 7.97
N THR A 94 6.12 8.65 9.18
CA THR A 94 7.54 8.94 9.40
C THR A 94 8.08 8.10 10.56
N ARG A 95 9.31 7.66 10.44
CA ARG A 95 10.10 7.07 11.54
C ARG A 95 11.59 7.27 11.31
N ARG A 96 12.39 7.10 12.34
CA ARG A 96 13.83 6.92 12.15
C ARG A 96 14.09 5.60 11.45
N VAL A 97 15.15 5.56 10.64
CA VAL A 97 15.45 4.38 9.83
C VAL A 97 15.67 3.13 10.68
N GLU A 98 16.36 3.25 11.80
CA GLU A 98 16.67 2.15 12.71
C GLU A 98 15.49 1.70 13.57
N GLN A 99 14.42 2.48 13.64
CA GLN A 99 13.25 2.14 14.47
C GLN A 99 12.39 1.06 13.82
N SER A 100 11.69 0.31 14.65
CA SER A 100 10.65 -0.62 14.22
C SER A 100 9.41 0.12 13.68
N TYR A 101 8.63 -0.50 12.80
CA TYR A 101 7.46 0.12 12.16
C TYR A 101 6.39 0.60 13.15
N ASN A 102 6.26 -0.05 14.32
CA ASN A 102 5.31 0.33 15.36
C ASN A 102 5.69 1.64 16.09
N ARG A 103 6.87 2.18 15.83
CA ARG A 103 7.32 3.51 16.28
C ARG A 103 7.05 4.60 15.24
N ALA A 104 6.50 4.25 14.09
CA ALA A 104 6.16 5.22 13.05
C ALA A 104 5.06 6.18 13.53
N VAL A 105 5.23 7.45 13.21
CA VAL A 105 4.24 8.50 13.47
C VAL A 105 3.42 8.72 12.22
N VAL A 106 2.10 8.75 12.37
CA VAL A 106 1.17 8.97 11.25
C VAL A 106 0.53 10.35 11.40
N LYS A 107 0.59 11.15 10.35
CA LYS A 107 -0.11 12.44 10.24
C LYS A 107 -1.05 12.41 9.04
N VAL A 108 -2.30 12.81 9.24
CA VAL A 108 -3.30 12.86 8.19
C VAL A 108 -3.77 14.29 8.00
N ARG A 109 -3.85 14.71 6.75
CA ARG A 109 -4.43 15.99 6.35
C ARG A 109 -5.65 15.75 5.47
N GLN A 110 -6.65 16.61 5.58
CA GLN A 110 -7.87 16.60 4.76
C GLN A 110 -7.66 17.40 3.46
N THR A 111 -6.42 17.46 2.99
CA THR A 111 -6.03 18.02 1.69
C THR A 111 -5.36 16.92 0.89
N GLY A 112 -5.83 16.73 -0.32
CA GLY A 112 -5.31 15.74 -1.25
C GLY A 112 -5.08 16.33 -2.64
N ALA A 113 -4.89 15.46 -3.61
CA ALA A 113 -4.55 15.85 -4.97
C ALA A 113 -5.70 16.52 -5.76
N ALA A 114 -6.96 16.42 -5.30
CA ALA A 114 -8.14 16.96 -6.03
C ALA A 114 -8.07 18.48 -6.29
N GLY A 115 -7.35 19.24 -5.45
CA GLY A 115 -7.13 20.68 -5.63
C GLY A 115 -6.08 21.08 -6.67
N GLY A 116 -5.51 20.11 -7.36
CA GLY A 116 -4.42 20.33 -8.33
C GLY A 116 -3.03 20.30 -7.69
N SER A 117 -2.00 20.28 -8.52
CA SER A 117 -0.62 20.00 -8.09
C SER A 117 0.02 21.07 -7.20
N SER A 118 -0.37 22.33 -7.29
CA SER A 118 0.20 23.40 -6.48
C SER A 118 -0.34 23.44 -5.04
N SER A 119 -1.57 22.96 -4.81
CA SER A 119 -2.19 23.06 -3.48
C SER A 119 -1.67 22.02 -2.48
N TRP A 120 -1.42 20.78 -2.94
CA TRP A 120 -0.94 19.71 -2.05
C TRP A 120 0.57 19.75 -1.81
N LEU A 121 1.34 20.26 -2.78
CA LEU A 121 2.81 20.12 -2.77
C LEU A 121 3.46 20.88 -1.61
N ASP A 122 3.06 22.14 -1.38
CA ASP A 122 3.60 22.96 -0.29
C ASP A 122 3.15 22.40 1.07
N ASP A 123 1.91 21.93 1.19
CA ASP A 123 1.38 21.29 2.40
C ASP A 123 2.14 19.99 2.75
N VAL A 124 2.45 19.17 1.75
CA VAL A 124 3.21 17.94 1.92
C VAL A 124 4.64 18.25 2.35
N VAL A 125 5.33 19.18 1.70
CA VAL A 125 6.69 19.60 2.06
C VAL A 125 6.75 20.12 3.49
N GLN A 126 5.80 20.99 3.87
CA GLN A 126 5.72 21.49 5.25
C GLN A 126 5.48 20.35 6.26
N SER A 127 4.62 19.40 5.91
CA SER A 127 4.31 18.26 6.77
C SER A 127 5.50 17.32 6.95
N ILE A 128 6.27 17.06 5.89
CA ILE A 128 7.52 16.30 5.95
C ILE A 128 8.50 17.00 6.91
N ASN A 129 8.77 18.28 6.69
CA ASN A 129 9.71 19.04 7.50
C ASN A 129 9.32 19.05 8.99
N THR A 130 8.03 19.21 9.28
CA THR A 130 7.51 19.18 10.65
C THR A 130 7.68 17.78 11.27
N ALA A 131 7.31 16.74 10.54
CA ALA A 131 7.38 15.37 11.04
C ALA A 131 8.82 14.92 11.29
N VAL A 132 9.75 15.31 10.42
CA VAL A 132 11.20 15.01 10.58
C VAL A 132 11.77 15.73 11.79
N ALA A 133 11.44 17.01 11.99
CA ALA A 133 11.87 17.79 13.16
C ALA A 133 11.33 17.19 14.48
N GLU A 134 10.09 16.71 14.51
CA GLU A 134 9.50 16.05 15.69
C GLU A 134 10.20 14.72 16.05
N LEU A 135 10.78 14.04 15.07
CA LEU A 135 11.64 12.88 15.31
C LEU A 135 13.02 13.24 15.89
N GLY A 136 13.34 14.54 15.96
CA GLY A 136 14.67 15.03 16.32
C GLY A 136 15.73 14.78 15.24
N GLU A 137 15.29 14.56 13.99
CA GLU A 137 16.14 14.40 12.83
C GLU A 137 16.27 15.70 12.02
N GLN A 138 17.36 15.85 11.29
CA GLN A 138 17.61 16.97 10.40
C GLN A 138 17.69 16.56 8.95
N ASP A 139 17.80 15.25 8.69
CA ASP A 139 17.97 14.66 7.37
C ASP A 139 16.86 13.65 7.05
N VAL A 140 16.51 13.58 5.77
CA VAL A 140 15.60 12.58 5.22
C VAL A 140 16.42 11.58 4.41
N ALA A 141 16.39 10.34 4.84
CA ALA A 141 17.14 9.27 4.19
C ALA A 141 16.44 8.78 2.93
N THR A 142 15.09 8.73 2.92
CA THR A 142 14.31 8.20 1.82
C THR A 142 12.86 8.68 1.87
N ILE A 143 12.23 8.80 0.69
CA ILE A 143 10.81 9.09 0.53
C ILE A 143 10.19 8.13 -0.49
N GLY A 144 9.07 7.52 -0.11
CA GLY A 144 8.18 6.85 -1.04
C GLY A 144 6.83 7.56 -1.10
N VAL A 145 6.18 7.52 -2.26
CA VAL A 145 4.87 8.14 -2.51
C VAL A 145 3.94 7.13 -3.16
N GLY A 146 2.76 6.97 -2.59
CA GLY A 146 1.66 6.18 -3.13
C GLY A 146 0.58 7.09 -3.71
N ILE A 147 0.13 6.81 -4.92
CA ILE A 147 -0.95 7.52 -5.59
C ILE A 147 -2.00 6.56 -6.13
N PRO A 148 -3.27 7.00 -6.28
CA PRO A 148 -4.33 6.16 -6.86
C PRO A 148 -4.23 6.14 -8.39
N ARG A 149 -3.07 5.78 -8.94
CA ARG A 149 -2.78 5.67 -10.38
C ARG A 149 -1.83 4.52 -10.65
N MET A 150 -1.94 3.95 -11.85
CA MET A 150 -1.01 2.97 -12.35
C MET A 150 0.35 3.61 -12.63
N VAL A 151 1.42 2.97 -12.17
CA VAL A 151 2.80 3.40 -12.39
C VAL A 151 3.52 2.31 -13.19
N ASP A 152 4.12 2.68 -14.32
CA ASP A 152 4.87 1.75 -15.15
C ASP A 152 6.16 1.32 -14.41
N PRO A 153 6.33 0.02 -14.12
CA PRO A 153 7.50 -0.44 -13.36
C PRO A 153 8.84 -0.28 -14.11
N ARG A 154 8.84 0.01 -15.40
CA ARG A 154 10.06 0.10 -16.20
C ARG A 154 10.76 1.46 -16.09
N ASP A 155 10.01 2.52 -15.84
CA ASP A 155 10.52 3.89 -15.86
C ASP A 155 9.87 4.81 -14.79
N GLY A 156 8.92 4.29 -13.99
CA GLY A 156 8.24 5.07 -12.96
C GLY A 156 7.23 6.09 -13.46
N THR A 157 6.92 6.08 -14.75
CA THR A 157 5.95 7.02 -15.32
C THR A 157 4.51 6.57 -15.07
N LEU A 158 3.57 7.51 -15.15
CA LEU A 158 2.15 7.21 -15.02
C LEU A 158 1.65 6.49 -16.29
N THR A 159 1.00 5.34 -16.09
CA THR A 159 0.39 4.58 -17.19
C THR A 159 -0.98 5.16 -17.58
N PRO A 160 -1.25 5.44 -18.88
CA PRO A 160 -2.57 5.88 -19.34
C PRO A 160 -3.69 4.86 -19.08
N PRO A 161 -4.95 5.31 -18.89
CA PRO A 161 -5.41 6.68 -19.07
C PRO A 161 -5.00 7.61 -17.91
N LEU A 162 -4.56 8.81 -18.24
CA LEU A 162 -4.25 9.84 -17.25
C LEU A 162 -5.55 10.58 -16.91
N LEU A 163 -5.92 10.56 -15.64
CA LEU A 163 -7.13 11.19 -15.12
C LEU A 163 -6.75 12.32 -14.14
N PRO A 164 -7.64 13.30 -13.91
CA PRO A 164 -7.38 14.34 -12.94
C PRO A 164 -6.90 13.79 -11.58
N PRO A 165 -5.99 14.49 -10.92
CA PRO A 165 -5.35 15.77 -11.29
C PRO A 165 -4.06 15.63 -12.11
N TRP A 166 -3.76 14.44 -12.65
CA TRP A 166 -2.50 14.16 -13.39
C TRP A 166 -2.71 14.00 -14.91
N GLU A 167 -3.82 14.51 -15.45
CA GLU A 167 -4.17 14.42 -16.88
C GLU A 167 -3.10 15.04 -17.80
N ASN A 168 -2.33 16.01 -17.30
CA ASN A 168 -1.25 16.66 -18.05
C ASN A 168 0.06 15.87 -18.06
N GLY A 169 0.07 14.64 -17.49
CA GLY A 169 1.29 13.83 -17.39
C GLY A 169 2.29 14.32 -16.35
N GLU A 170 1.85 15.16 -15.42
CA GLU A 170 2.71 15.63 -14.33
C GLU A 170 3.07 14.49 -13.38
N ASP A 171 4.37 14.33 -13.11
CA ASP A 171 4.88 13.36 -12.16
C ASP A 171 4.93 13.95 -10.74
N PRO A 172 4.11 13.47 -9.79
CA PRO A 172 4.10 14.01 -8.44
C PRO A 172 5.39 13.73 -7.67
N ALA A 173 6.08 12.60 -7.94
CA ALA A 173 7.36 12.31 -7.29
C ALA A 173 8.44 13.28 -7.76
N LYS A 174 8.53 13.55 -9.06
CA LYS A 174 9.47 14.51 -9.62
C LYS A 174 9.24 15.92 -9.07
N LYS A 175 7.99 16.39 -9.00
CA LYS A 175 7.66 17.71 -8.42
C LYS A 175 8.06 17.80 -6.96
N LEU A 176 7.78 16.76 -6.17
CA LEU A 176 8.17 16.71 -4.77
C LEU A 176 9.71 16.67 -4.62
N GLN A 177 10.41 15.91 -5.47
CA GLN A 177 11.86 15.86 -5.57
C GLN A 177 12.46 17.25 -5.79
N GLU A 178 11.96 17.98 -6.77
CA GLU A 178 12.43 19.34 -7.12
C GLU A 178 12.25 20.32 -5.95
N LYS A 179 11.13 20.26 -5.25
CA LYS A 179 10.85 21.11 -4.07
C LYS A 179 11.75 20.76 -2.87
N LEU A 180 12.11 19.51 -2.71
CA LEU A 180 12.91 19.03 -1.58
C LEU A 180 14.43 19.16 -1.82
N ASN A 181 14.87 19.27 -3.07
CA ASN A 181 16.30 19.29 -3.43
C ASN A 181 17.11 20.38 -2.73
N SER A 182 16.52 21.55 -2.47
CA SER A 182 17.21 22.65 -1.78
C SER A 182 17.59 22.31 -0.35
N ARG A 183 16.80 21.48 0.31
CA ARG A 183 16.98 21.09 1.72
C ARG A 183 17.63 19.71 1.87
N TYR A 184 17.28 18.80 1.00
CA TYR A 184 17.76 17.40 1.01
C TYR A 184 18.35 17.07 -0.36
N PRO A 185 19.57 17.55 -0.66
CA PRO A 185 20.25 17.24 -1.92
C PRO A 185 20.46 15.71 -2.04
N ASP A 186 20.39 15.19 -3.25
CA ASP A 186 20.56 13.76 -3.58
C ASP A 186 19.47 12.82 -3.01
N LEU A 187 18.38 13.37 -2.45
CA LEU A 187 17.24 12.58 -2.04
C LEU A 187 16.50 12.04 -3.27
N THR A 188 16.20 10.76 -3.29
CA THR A 188 15.35 10.14 -4.31
C THR A 188 13.93 9.95 -3.79
N VAL A 189 12.95 10.41 -4.55
CA VAL A 189 11.52 10.18 -4.29
C VAL A 189 11.03 9.05 -5.18
N LEU A 190 10.55 7.96 -4.59
CA LEU A 190 10.04 6.79 -5.30
C LEU A 190 8.52 6.82 -5.35
N LEU A 191 7.93 6.38 -6.46
CA LEU A 191 6.49 6.41 -6.72
C LEU A 191 5.95 5.01 -7.03
N ASP A 192 4.77 4.69 -6.49
CA ASP A 192 4.01 3.50 -6.89
C ASP A 192 2.49 3.70 -6.69
N ASN A 193 1.71 2.76 -7.19
CA ASN A 193 0.28 2.72 -6.95
C ASN A 193 -0.04 2.46 -5.47
N ASP A 194 -1.05 3.14 -4.93
CA ASP A 194 -1.42 3.09 -3.52
C ASP A 194 -1.94 1.71 -3.06
N ALA A 195 -2.63 0.95 -3.93
CA ALA A 195 -3.05 -0.42 -3.61
C ALA A 195 -1.85 -1.39 -3.59
N ASN A 196 -0.89 -1.22 -4.51
CA ASN A 196 0.37 -1.96 -4.49
C ASN A 196 1.13 -1.73 -3.19
N LEU A 197 1.20 -0.47 -2.74
CA LEU A 197 1.88 -0.11 -1.51
C LEU A 197 1.13 -0.62 -0.27
N ALA A 198 -0.20 -0.61 -0.28
CA ALA A 198 -0.97 -1.23 0.79
C ALA A 198 -0.64 -2.73 0.91
N ALA A 199 -0.60 -3.46 -0.21
CA ALA A 199 -0.19 -4.86 -0.23
C ALA A 199 1.25 -5.06 0.27
N LEU A 200 2.17 -4.16 -0.12
CA LEU A 200 3.56 -4.19 0.35
C LEU A 200 3.66 -4.04 1.86
N ALA A 201 2.88 -3.13 2.46
CA ALA A 201 2.82 -2.95 3.90
C ALA A 201 2.27 -4.18 4.61
N GLU A 202 1.12 -4.70 4.16
CA GLU A 202 0.50 -5.90 4.74
C GLU A 202 1.45 -7.11 4.67
N SER A 203 2.06 -7.34 3.52
CA SER A 203 3.04 -8.41 3.33
C SER A 203 4.32 -8.21 4.17
N THR A 204 4.69 -6.97 4.49
CA THR A 204 5.91 -6.71 5.28
C THR A 204 5.64 -6.80 6.78
N TYR A 205 4.51 -6.25 7.24
CA TYR A 205 4.28 -6.03 8.66
C TYR A 205 3.28 -7.01 9.26
N THR A 206 2.21 -7.35 8.54
CA THR A 206 1.11 -8.17 9.05
C THR A 206 1.24 -9.64 8.69
N PHE A 207 1.56 -9.93 7.42
CA PHE A 207 1.65 -11.30 6.88
C PHE A 207 3.02 -11.60 6.28
N PRO A 208 4.11 -11.50 7.06
CA PRO A 208 5.48 -11.66 6.54
C PRO A 208 5.78 -13.06 5.98
N GLU A 209 5.02 -14.08 6.41
CA GLU A 209 5.21 -15.46 5.95
C GLU A 209 4.35 -15.83 4.73
N ALA A 210 3.41 -14.95 4.32
CA ALA A 210 2.59 -15.20 3.15
C ALA A 210 3.42 -15.03 1.87
N ASP A 211 3.51 -16.08 1.07
CA ASP A 211 4.17 -16.03 -0.24
C ASP A 211 3.27 -15.34 -1.28
N THR A 212 1.95 -15.58 -1.22
CA THR A 212 0.97 -14.96 -2.11
C THR A 212 -0.13 -14.27 -1.29
N LEU A 213 -0.28 -12.96 -1.47
CA LEU A 213 -1.24 -12.13 -0.78
C LEU A 213 -1.92 -11.19 -1.77
N VAL A 214 -3.21 -10.94 -1.57
CA VAL A 214 -3.95 -9.90 -2.29
C VAL A 214 -4.51 -8.90 -1.28
N SER A 215 -4.15 -7.62 -1.43
CA SER A 215 -4.71 -6.54 -0.63
C SER A 215 -5.67 -5.71 -1.48
N ILE A 216 -6.91 -5.62 -1.03
CA ILE A 216 -7.98 -4.87 -1.69
C ILE A 216 -8.14 -3.52 -1.00
N LYS A 217 -8.16 -2.46 -1.79
CA LYS A 217 -8.46 -1.11 -1.33
C LYS A 217 -9.77 -0.64 -1.95
N VAL A 218 -10.83 -0.56 -1.13
CA VAL A 218 -12.10 0.07 -1.52
C VAL A 218 -12.14 1.48 -0.94
N SER A 219 -12.15 2.48 -1.80
CA SER A 219 -12.24 3.89 -1.41
C SER A 219 -13.01 4.68 -2.49
N THR A 220 -12.50 5.79 -3.02
CA THR A 220 -13.08 6.47 -4.18
C THR A 220 -13.20 5.50 -5.36
N GLY A 221 -12.13 4.73 -5.62
CA GLY A 221 -12.11 3.62 -6.56
C GLY A 221 -11.92 2.27 -5.86
N VAL A 222 -11.71 1.23 -6.67
CA VAL A 222 -11.46 -0.15 -6.23
C VAL A 222 -10.19 -0.68 -6.89
N GLY A 223 -9.16 -0.89 -6.09
CA GLY A 223 -7.88 -1.43 -6.55
C GLY A 223 -7.44 -2.64 -5.74
N ALA A 224 -6.51 -3.41 -6.27
CA ALA A 224 -5.82 -4.47 -5.56
C ALA A 224 -4.30 -4.36 -5.74
N GLY A 225 -3.57 -4.66 -4.67
CA GLY A 225 -2.16 -4.96 -4.75
C GLY A 225 -1.95 -6.46 -4.63
N ILE A 226 -1.08 -7.02 -5.44
CA ILE A 226 -0.80 -8.45 -5.50
C ILE A 226 0.64 -8.70 -5.07
N ILE A 227 0.82 -9.58 -4.11
CA ILE A 227 2.14 -10.07 -3.69
C ILE A 227 2.30 -11.50 -4.18
N ILE A 228 3.43 -11.79 -4.85
CA ILE A 228 3.85 -13.13 -5.24
C ILE A 228 5.31 -13.30 -4.79
N SER A 229 5.57 -14.38 -4.05
CA SER A 229 6.90 -14.65 -3.47
C SER A 229 7.46 -13.46 -2.67
N GLY A 230 6.58 -12.77 -1.93
CA GLY A 230 6.94 -11.61 -1.10
C GLY A 230 7.26 -10.33 -1.86
N GLN A 231 7.02 -10.29 -3.17
CA GLN A 231 7.25 -9.12 -4.04
C GLN A 231 5.93 -8.62 -4.64
N VAL A 232 5.84 -7.31 -4.85
CA VAL A 232 4.68 -6.71 -5.53
C VAL A 232 4.68 -7.12 -7.00
N TYR A 233 3.60 -7.77 -7.43
CA TYR A 233 3.39 -8.10 -8.84
C TYR A 233 2.66 -6.97 -9.57
N ARG A 234 3.38 -6.21 -10.39
CA ARG A 234 2.86 -5.03 -11.12
C ARG A 234 2.41 -5.35 -12.54
N GLY A 235 2.77 -6.52 -13.05
CA GLY A 235 2.63 -6.82 -14.48
C GLY A 235 3.57 -5.95 -15.33
N ARG A 236 3.37 -5.99 -16.65
CA ARG A 236 4.28 -5.35 -17.60
C ARG A 236 4.30 -3.81 -17.51
N ARG A 237 3.13 -3.19 -17.22
CA ARG A 237 2.92 -1.73 -17.26
C ARG A 237 2.26 -1.19 -16.00
N GLY A 238 2.38 -1.89 -14.89
CA GLY A 238 1.76 -1.47 -13.64
C GLY A 238 0.24 -1.62 -13.57
N VAL A 239 -0.36 -2.45 -14.44
CA VAL A 239 -1.82 -2.63 -14.55
C VAL A 239 -2.31 -3.87 -13.78
N ALA A 240 -1.41 -4.69 -13.24
CA ALA A 240 -1.83 -5.82 -12.43
C ALA A 240 -2.52 -5.33 -11.15
N GLY A 241 -3.62 -5.98 -10.78
CA GLY A 241 -4.39 -5.57 -9.60
C GLY A 241 -5.56 -4.62 -9.89
N GLU A 242 -5.79 -4.21 -11.13
CA GLU A 242 -6.92 -3.36 -11.53
C GLU A 242 -8.26 -4.12 -11.48
N ILE A 243 -8.57 -4.76 -10.34
CA ILE A 243 -9.77 -5.57 -10.12
C ILE A 243 -11.05 -4.75 -10.27
N GLY A 244 -11.00 -3.47 -9.92
CA GLY A 244 -12.12 -2.53 -10.07
C GLY A 244 -12.59 -2.40 -11.51
N HIS A 245 -11.71 -2.66 -12.48
CA HIS A 245 -12.00 -2.58 -13.90
C HIS A 245 -12.31 -3.95 -14.55
N THR A 246 -12.42 -5.02 -13.77
CA THR A 246 -12.95 -6.30 -14.27
C THR A 246 -14.46 -6.20 -14.48
N VAL A 247 -14.95 -6.74 -15.60
CA VAL A 247 -16.37 -6.71 -15.95
C VAL A 247 -17.12 -7.76 -15.12
N VAL A 248 -18.00 -7.31 -14.23
CA VAL A 248 -18.85 -8.16 -13.38
C VAL A 248 -20.33 -8.06 -13.76
N GLU A 249 -20.71 -7.05 -14.55
CA GLU A 249 -22.07 -6.84 -15.08
C GLU A 249 -22.00 -6.50 -16.57
N PRO A 250 -21.95 -7.51 -17.47
CA PRO A 250 -21.89 -7.26 -18.92
C PRO A 250 -23.02 -6.34 -19.38
N GLY A 251 -22.67 -5.26 -20.11
CA GLY A 251 -23.63 -4.24 -20.56
C GLY A 251 -24.06 -3.24 -19.49
N GLY A 252 -23.51 -3.29 -18.27
CA GLY A 252 -23.76 -2.37 -17.18
C GLY A 252 -23.34 -0.92 -17.44
N ARG A 253 -23.16 -0.12 -16.38
CA ARG A 253 -22.80 1.31 -16.46
C ARG A 253 -21.46 1.53 -17.14
N PHE A 254 -21.30 2.68 -17.80
CA PHE A 254 -20.01 3.11 -18.31
C PHE A 254 -19.03 3.36 -17.13
N CYS A 255 -17.78 2.98 -17.35
CA CYS A 255 -16.67 3.18 -16.43
C CYS A 255 -15.70 4.23 -16.97
N SER A 256 -15.03 4.95 -16.08
CA SER A 256 -13.97 5.92 -16.42
C SER A 256 -12.81 5.32 -17.23
N CYS A 257 -12.60 4.00 -17.14
CA CYS A 257 -11.60 3.29 -17.96
C CYS A 257 -11.99 3.12 -19.45
N GLY A 258 -13.19 3.54 -19.84
CA GLY A 258 -13.74 3.35 -21.19
C GLY A 258 -14.53 2.04 -21.37
N GLY A 259 -14.50 1.12 -20.41
CA GLY A 259 -15.29 -0.11 -20.40
C GLY A 259 -16.71 0.08 -19.86
N ARG A 260 -17.46 -1.05 -19.77
CA ARG A 260 -18.81 -1.06 -19.18
C ARG A 260 -18.97 -2.24 -18.23
N GLY A 261 -19.73 -2.00 -17.12
CA GLY A 261 -20.04 -3.04 -16.14
C GLY A 261 -18.86 -3.46 -15.27
N CYS A 262 -17.86 -2.59 -15.11
CA CYS A 262 -16.74 -2.79 -14.23
C CYS A 262 -17.18 -2.87 -12.75
N LEU A 263 -16.50 -3.64 -11.94
CA LEU A 263 -16.79 -3.78 -10.51
C LEU A 263 -16.87 -2.41 -9.81
N GLU A 264 -15.95 -1.48 -10.11
CA GLU A 264 -15.92 -0.14 -9.54
C GLU A 264 -17.23 0.64 -9.77
N THR A 265 -17.90 0.44 -10.91
CA THR A 265 -19.19 1.10 -11.17
C THR A 265 -20.34 0.60 -10.29
N LEU A 266 -20.11 -0.45 -9.50
CA LEU A 266 -21.08 -1.04 -8.58
C LEU A 266 -20.71 -0.84 -7.11
N ILE A 267 -19.41 -0.83 -6.78
CA ILE A 267 -18.94 -0.78 -5.38
C ILE A 267 -17.97 0.36 -5.07
N GLY A 268 -17.61 1.20 -6.03
CA GLY A 268 -16.86 2.43 -5.79
C GLY A 268 -17.69 3.45 -5.00
N ALA A 269 -17.05 4.46 -4.43
CA ALA A 269 -17.67 5.42 -3.51
C ALA A 269 -18.96 6.04 -4.08
N ASP A 270 -18.88 6.58 -5.30
CA ASP A 270 -20.02 7.26 -5.93
C ASP A 270 -21.19 6.31 -6.17
N ALA A 271 -20.90 5.06 -6.57
CA ALA A 271 -21.92 4.04 -6.79
C ALA A 271 -22.65 3.67 -5.49
N LEU A 272 -21.90 3.50 -4.40
CA LEU A 272 -22.48 3.15 -3.09
C LEU A 272 -23.34 4.28 -2.51
N VAL A 273 -22.86 5.52 -2.59
CA VAL A 273 -23.58 6.71 -2.15
C VAL A 273 -24.87 6.88 -2.96
N GLU A 274 -24.82 6.71 -4.27
CA GLU A 274 -25.98 6.80 -5.15
C GLU A 274 -27.03 5.71 -4.84
N GLN A 275 -26.59 4.46 -4.62
CA GLN A 275 -27.48 3.37 -4.23
C GLN A 275 -28.19 3.67 -2.92
N ALA A 276 -27.46 4.11 -1.88
CA ALA A 276 -28.05 4.50 -0.62
C ALA A 276 -29.02 5.68 -0.77
N ARG A 277 -28.64 6.68 -1.55
CA ARG A 277 -29.47 7.86 -1.84
C ARG A 277 -30.75 7.49 -2.56
N THR A 278 -30.70 6.60 -3.55
CA THR A 278 -31.88 6.14 -4.30
C THR A 278 -32.94 5.53 -3.38
N VAL A 279 -32.52 4.72 -2.40
CA VAL A 279 -33.44 4.08 -1.45
C VAL A 279 -33.89 5.06 -0.36
N LEU A 280 -32.96 5.78 0.28
CA LEU A 280 -33.24 6.67 1.40
C LEU A 280 -33.94 7.97 0.98
N GLY A 281 -33.69 8.48 -0.22
CA GLY A 281 -34.29 9.71 -0.73
C GLY A 281 -35.81 9.66 -0.80
N HIS A 282 -36.42 8.47 -0.81
CA HIS A 282 -37.87 8.29 -0.73
C HIS A 282 -38.39 8.22 0.71
N ILE A 283 -37.52 8.06 1.72
CA ILE A 283 -37.90 7.74 3.09
C ILE A 283 -37.43 8.81 4.08
N GLN A 284 -36.29 9.46 3.85
CA GLN A 284 -35.63 10.39 4.78
C GLN A 284 -35.13 11.65 4.08
N GLN A 285 -35.08 12.76 4.82
CA GLN A 285 -34.52 14.03 4.32
C GLN A 285 -32.99 14.07 4.37
N ASN A 286 -32.36 13.24 5.20
CA ASN A 286 -30.90 13.15 5.36
C ASN A 286 -30.40 11.81 4.87
N TRP A 287 -29.69 11.79 3.76
CA TRP A 287 -28.95 10.64 3.21
C TRP A 287 -27.45 10.87 3.26
N PRO A 288 -26.62 9.81 3.22
CA PRO A 288 -25.18 9.96 3.11
C PRO A 288 -24.77 10.76 1.87
N SER A 289 -23.93 11.75 2.07
CA SER A 289 -23.39 12.60 0.99
C SER A 289 -22.01 12.15 0.51
N SER A 290 -21.36 11.30 1.29
CA SER A 290 -20.04 10.76 1.05
C SER A 290 -19.96 9.28 1.45
N LEU A 291 -18.90 8.61 1.01
CA LEU A 291 -18.62 7.24 1.45
C LEU A 291 -18.42 7.17 2.97
N ASP A 292 -17.76 8.15 3.57
CA ASP A 292 -17.54 8.21 5.02
C ASP A 292 -18.86 8.36 5.78
N ASP A 293 -19.81 9.18 5.29
CA ASP A 293 -21.15 9.31 5.87
C ASP A 293 -21.93 7.99 5.78
N LEU A 294 -21.81 7.29 4.64
CA LEU A 294 -22.45 5.99 4.43
C LEU A 294 -21.89 4.96 5.41
N MET A 295 -20.57 4.90 5.58
CA MET A 295 -19.91 4.00 6.52
C MET A 295 -20.29 4.32 7.97
N ALA A 296 -20.31 5.60 8.34
CA ALA A 296 -20.75 6.04 9.67
C ALA A 296 -22.20 5.66 9.94
N SER A 297 -23.11 5.88 9.00
CA SER A 297 -24.52 5.51 9.10
C SER A 297 -24.73 4.00 9.25
N ALA A 298 -23.95 3.20 8.52
CA ALA A 298 -24.00 1.75 8.63
C ALA A 298 -23.50 1.26 10.01
N ASN A 299 -22.43 1.84 10.54
CA ASN A 299 -21.92 1.54 11.87
C ASN A 299 -22.91 1.94 12.97
N GLN A 300 -23.74 2.98 12.74
CA GLN A 300 -24.82 3.41 13.64
C GLN A 300 -26.09 2.56 13.50
N GLY A 301 -26.09 1.54 12.64
CA GLY A 301 -27.20 0.59 12.51
C GLY A 301 -28.23 0.95 11.43
N ASN A 302 -27.99 1.93 10.56
CA ASN A 302 -28.90 2.21 9.45
C ASN A 302 -29.02 1.01 8.52
N ALA A 303 -30.20 0.39 8.49
CA ALA A 303 -30.45 -0.87 7.79
C ALA A 303 -30.22 -0.78 6.27
N VAL A 304 -30.54 0.37 5.65
CA VAL A 304 -30.33 0.59 4.20
C VAL A 304 -28.85 0.67 3.90
N CYS A 305 -28.09 1.47 4.66
CA CYS A 305 -26.64 1.59 4.49
C CYS A 305 -25.95 0.24 4.72
N GLN A 306 -26.34 -0.52 5.74
CA GLN A 306 -25.83 -1.87 5.97
C GLN A 306 -26.13 -2.82 4.82
N ARG A 307 -27.34 -2.75 4.24
CA ARG A 307 -27.73 -3.56 3.10
C ARG A 307 -26.87 -3.23 1.88
N VAL A 308 -26.72 -1.96 1.55
CA VAL A 308 -25.88 -1.49 0.42
C VAL A 308 -24.45 -2.03 0.55
N ILE A 309 -23.88 -1.97 1.76
CA ILE A 309 -22.53 -2.46 2.02
C ILE A 309 -22.44 -3.99 1.88
N ARG A 310 -23.42 -4.75 2.42
CA ARG A 310 -23.42 -6.22 2.29
C ARG A 310 -23.53 -6.66 0.83
N GLU A 311 -24.37 -6.00 0.04
CA GLU A 311 -24.52 -6.29 -1.39
C GLU A 311 -23.21 -5.96 -2.14
N ALA A 312 -22.56 -4.84 -1.83
CA ALA A 312 -21.26 -4.47 -2.38
C ALA A 312 -20.16 -5.49 -2.01
N ALA A 313 -20.14 -5.92 -0.76
CA ALA A 313 -19.19 -6.93 -0.27
C ALA A 313 -19.40 -8.29 -0.95
N ALA A 314 -20.65 -8.70 -1.20
CA ALA A 314 -20.94 -9.91 -1.96
C ALA A 314 -20.45 -9.82 -3.41
N ARG A 315 -20.64 -8.66 -4.09
CA ARG A 315 -20.12 -8.43 -5.45
C ARG A 315 -18.59 -8.44 -5.49
N LEU A 316 -17.94 -7.83 -4.48
CA LEU A 316 -16.49 -7.93 -4.30
C LEU A 316 -16.06 -9.39 -4.14
N GLY A 317 -16.76 -10.16 -3.30
CA GLY A 317 -16.48 -11.58 -3.09
C GLY A 317 -16.57 -12.42 -4.37
N GLN A 318 -17.53 -12.14 -5.27
CA GLN A 318 -17.60 -12.80 -6.58
C GLN A 318 -16.37 -12.51 -7.44
N ALA A 319 -15.93 -11.25 -7.50
CA ALA A 319 -14.73 -10.88 -8.24
C ALA A 319 -13.47 -11.53 -7.62
N LEU A 320 -13.39 -11.57 -6.29
CA LEU A 320 -12.32 -12.24 -5.55
C LEU A 320 -12.31 -13.75 -5.77
N GLY A 321 -13.48 -14.40 -5.89
CA GLY A 321 -13.55 -15.82 -6.23
C GLY A 321 -12.87 -16.15 -7.57
N ASN A 322 -13.07 -15.31 -8.60
CA ASN A 322 -12.37 -15.44 -9.86
C ASN A 322 -10.84 -15.24 -9.69
N LEU A 323 -10.45 -14.25 -8.90
CA LEU A 323 -9.05 -13.97 -8.62
C LEU A 323 -8.38 -15.11 -7.81
N CYS A 324 -9.11 -15.70 -6.86
CA CYS A 324 -8.63 -16.87 -6.12
C CYS A 324 -8.36 -18.07 -7.04
N ASN A 325 -9.20 -18.29 -8.07
CA ASN A 325 -8.97 -19.32 -9.07
C ASN A 325 -7.73 -19.07 -9.93
N LEU A 326 -7.31 -17.83 -10.10
CA LEU A 326 -6.15 -17.45 -10.93
C LEU A 326 -4.84 -17.38 -10.15
N LEU A 327 -4.87 -16.88 -8.92
CA LEU A 327 -3.67 -16.60 -8.13
C LEU A 327 -3.50 -17.53 -6.93
N ASN A 328 -4.58 -18.18 -6.47
CA ASN A 328 -4.60 -19.03 -5.27
C ASN A 328 -3.86 -18.37 -4.08
N PRO A 329 -4.28 -17.17 -3.62
CA PRO A 329 -3.59 -16.48 -2.54
C PRO A 329 -3.80 -17.18 -1.21
N GLN A 330 -2.83 -17.07 -0.29
CA GLN A 330 -2.97 -17.53 1.09
C GLN A 330 -3.87 -16.60 1.90
N VAL A 331 -3.86 -15.32 1.59
CA VAL A 331 -4.67 -14.32 2.29
C VAL A 331 -5.16 -13.22 1.37
N VAL A 332 -6.42 -12.83 1.56
CA VAL A 332 -7.02 -11.62 1.01
C VAL A 332 -7.24 -10.63 2.13
N VAL A 333 -6.61 -9.45 2.03
CA VAL A 333 -6.73 -8.38 3.02
C VAL A 333 -7.66 -7.30 2.48
N ILE A 334 -8.73 -6.97 3.22
CA ILE A 334 -9.69 -5.93 2.84
C ILE A 334 -9.39 -4.66 3.61
N GLY A 335 -9.02 -3.61 2.88
CA GLY A 335 -8.65 -2.29 3.38
C GLY A 335 -9.51 -1.16 2.83
N GLY A 336 -9.01 0.06 2.95
CA GLY A 336 -9.74 1.26 2.58
C GLY A 336 -10.95 1.51 3.48
N ALA A 337 -12.06 2.01 2.91
CA ALA A 337 -13.28 2.28 3.66
C ALA A 337 -13.91 1.00 4.25
N PHE A 338 -13.89 -0.10 3.50
CA PHE A 338 -14.41 -1.39 3.98
C PHE A 338 -13.63 -1.93 5.17
N GLY A 339 -12.32 -1.69 5.24
CA GLY A 339 -11.48 -2.06 6.38
C GLY A 339 -11.79 -1.27 7.67
N ARG A 340 -12.47 -0.12 7.58
CA ARG A 340 -12.86 0.72 8.75
C ARG A 340 -14.20 0.34 9.36
N LEU A 341 -14.97 -0.51 8.72
CA LEU A 341 -16.25 -0.99 9.24
C LEU A 341 -16.07 -2.01 10.37
N ASN A 342 -17.09 -2.16 11.20
CA ASN A 342 -17.21 -3.34 12.07
C ASN A 342 -17.52 -4.54 11.15
N ALA A 343 -16.46 -5.17 10.65
CA ALA A 343 -16.43 -5.69 9.28
C ALA A 343 -16.99 -7.12 9.15
N GLU A 344 -17.11 -7.91 10.23
CA GLU A 344 -17.43 -9.33 10.06
C GLU A 344 -18.77 -9.52 9.34
N ASP A 345 -19.84 -8.93 9.88
CA ASP A 345 -21.19 -9.12 9.34
C ASP A 345 -21.50 -8.30 8.07
N LEU A 346 -20.79 -7.20 7.86
CA LEU A 346 -21.10 -6.29 6.77
C LEU A 346 -20.21 -6.53 5.54
N VAL A 347 -18.99 -7.02 5.75
CA VAL A 347 -18.00 -7.12 4.67
C VAL A 347 -17.40 -8.53 4.57
N LEU A 348 -16.73 -9.04 5.61
CA LEU A 348 -15.96 -10.27 5.52
C LEU A 348 -16.84 -11.50 5.31
N GLY A 349 -17.93 -11.63 6.08
CA GLY A 349 -18.89 -12.72 5.92
C GLY A 349 -19.50 -12.78 4.53
N PRO A 350 -20.13 -11.70 4.01
CA PRO A 350 -20.65 -11.66 2.64
C PRO A 350 -19.58 -11.94 1.57
N CYS A 351 -18.35 -11.43 1.73
CA CYS A 351 -17.25 -11.74 0.82
C CYS A 351 -16.89 -13.23 0.82
N ARG A 352 -16.71 -13.82 2.00
CA ARG A 352 -16.38 -15.26 2.13
C ARG A 352 -17.44 -16.15 1.49
N VAL A 353 -18.72 -15.87 1.76
CA VAL A 353 -19.82 -16.63 1.14
C VAL A 353 -19.77 -16.53 -0.38
N ALA A 354 -19.57 -15.33 -0.91
CA ALA A 354 -19.51 -15.13 -2.37
C ALA A 354 -18.26 -15.77 -3.00
N ILE A 355 -17.11 -15.76 -2.32
CA ILE A 355 -15.91 -16.50 -2.75
C ILE A 355 -16.20 -17.99 -2.83
N GLN A 356 -16.82 -18.57 -1.78
CA GLN A 356 -17.17 -19.99 -1.74
C GLN A 356 -18.13 -20.41 -2.86
N GLN A 357 -18.96 -19.49 -3.33
CA GLN A 357 -19.89 -19.72 -4.46
C GLN A 357 -19.23 -19.58 -5.82
N SER A 358 -18.09 -18.88 -5.93
CA SER A 358 -17.47 -18.50 -7.21
C SER A 358 -16.12 -19.16 -7.45
N ALA A 359 -15.41 -19.55 -6.38
CA ALA A 359 -14.09 -20.15 -6.47
C ALA A 359 -14.16 -21.69 -6.45
N MET A 360 -13.14 -22.33 -7.03
CA MET A 360 -12.92 -23.76 -6.81
C MET A 360 -12.67 -24.02 -5.33
N ARG A 361 -13.23 -25.12 -4.82
CA ARG A 361 -13.11 -25.50 -3.41
C ARG A 361 -11.64 -25.52 -2.93
N ALA A 362 -10.74 -26.04 -3.73
CA ALA A 362 -9.31 -26.06 -3.42
C ALA A 362 -8.65 -24.68 -3.30
N ALA A 363 -9.29 -23.62 -3.83
CA ALA A 363 -8.74 -22.25 -3.79
C ALA A 363 -9.12 -21.48 -2.51
N TYR A 364 -10.03 -22.00 -1.68
CA TYR A 364 -10.46 -21.35 -0.43
C TYR A 364 -10.53 -22.30 0.78
N GLU A 365 -10.08 -23.56 0.63
CA GLU A 365 -9.92 -24.51 1.74
C GLU A 365 -8.50 -24.47 2.30
N ALA A 366 -8.32 -25.03 3.49
CA ALA A 366 -7.08 -25.10 4.24
C ALA A 366 -6.54 -23.70 4.62
N ASP A 367 -5.38 -23.29 4.17
CA ASP A 367 -4.64 -22.13 4.66
C ASP A 367 -5.08 -20.77 4.04
N PHE A 368 -6.31 -20.69 3.50
CA PHE A 368 -6.85 -19.44 2.94
C PHE A 368 -7.67 -18.66 3.96
N ASP A 369 -7.47 -17.34 4.02
CA ASP A 369 -8.31 -16.45 4.83
C ASP A 369 -8.61 -15.12 4.14
N VAL A 370 -9.77 -14.55 4.52
CA VAL A 370 -10.17 -13.18 4.16
C VAL A 370 -10.25 -12.36 5.43
N VAL A 371 -9.39 -11.37 5.54
CA VAL A 371 -9.21 -10.59 6.76
C VAL A 371 -9.32 -9.09 6.51
N ARG A 372 -9.56 -8.35 7.58
CA ARG A 372 -9.51 -6.89 7.55
C ARG A 372 -8.09 -6.39 7.73
N SER A 373 -7.69 -5.35 6.99
CA SER A 373 -6.45 -4.62 7.25
C SER A 373 -6.39 -4.11 8.69
N GLN A 374 -5.28 -4.36 9.36
CA GLN A 374 -5.00 -3.85 10.70
C GLN A 374 -4.10 -2.62 10.68
N LEU A 375 -3.59 -2.23 9.49
CA LEU A 375 -2.70 -1.10 9.31
C LEU A 375 -3.50 0.15 8.90
N PRO A 376 -3.64 1.15 9.78
CA PRO A 376 -4.17 2.45 9.37
C PRO A 376 -3.25 3.03 8.28
N HIS A 377 -3.84 3.56 7.20
CA HIS A 377 -3.06 4.14 6.09
C HIS A 377 -1.97 3.21 5.54
N ALA A 378 -2.35 1.95 5.27
CA ALA A 378 -1.43 0.91 4.81
C ALA A 378 -0.60 1.36 3.59
N ALA A 379 -1.18 2.14 2.66
CA ALA A 379 -0.46 2.67 1.51
C ALA A 379 0.70 3.60 1.91
N ALA A 380 0.53 4.46 2.92
CA ALA A 380 1.61 5.32 3.41
C ALA A 380 2.72 4.50 4.11
N HIS A 381 2.34 3.47 4.86
CA HIS A 381 3.31 2.51 5.42
C HIS A 381 4.07 1.76 4.30
N GLY A 382 3.38 1.33 3.26
CA GLY A 382 4.01 0.70 2.10
C GLY A 382 4.91 1.63 1.31
N ALA A 383 4.53 2.91 1.20
CA ALA A 383 5.36 3.94 0.60
C ALA A 383 6.68 4.11 1.39
N LEU A 384 6.62 4.11 2.72
CA LEU A 384 7.81 4.12 3.56
C LEU A 384 8.68 2.88 3.31
N VAL A 385 8.09 1.68 3.20
CA VAL A 385 8.81 0.44 2.86
C VAL A 385 9.44 0.54 1.47
N LEU A 386 8.72 1.08 0.48
CA LEU A 386 9.24 1.32 -0.87
C LEU A 386 10.50 2.18 -0.81
N GLY A 387 10.45 3.31 -0.12
CA GLY A 387 11.60 4.20 0.07
C GLY A 387 12.79 3.48 0.69
N LEU A 388 12.57 2.69 1.75
CA LEU A 388 13.63 1.93 2.42
C LEU A 388 14.23 0.82 1.56
N ARG A 389 13.42 0.18 0.71
CA ARG A 389 13.91 -0.82 -0.24
C ARG A 389 14.67 -0.20 -1.41
N GLY A 390 14.43 1.07 -1.73
CA GLY A 390 15.17 1.85 -2.71
C GLY A 390 14.98 1.43 -4.16
N THR A 391 14.06 0.49 -4.46
CA THR A 391 13.74 0.05 -5.83
C THR A 391 12.24 -0.18 -5.95
N THR A 392 11.68 0.32 -7.04
CA THR A 392 10.35 -0.03 -7.51
C THR A 392 10.38 -1.19 -8.50
N TYR A 393 11.56 -1.52 -9.07
CA TYR A 393 11.65 -2.28 -10.32
C TYR A 393 12.68 -3.39 -10.24
#